data_41da181bfc30d0ea4e84b6399a6f51ab
#
_entry.id   41da181bfc30d0ea4e84b6399a6f51ab
#
_cell.length_a   1.000
_cell.length_b   1.000
_cell.length_c   1.000
_cell.angle_alpha   90.00
_cell.angle_beta   90.00
_cell.angle_gamma   90.00
#
_symmetry.space_group_name_H-M   'P 1'
#
loop_
_entity.id
_entity.type
_entity.pdbx_description
1 polymer ?
#
loop_
_entity_poly.entity_id
_entity_poly.type
_entity_poly.pdbx_seq_one_letter_code
_entity_poly.pdbx_strand_id
1 'polypeptide(L)'
;MKKFFLSFVLVFSLGFNLFSQIDSDYKLKKGEEYVAGQKYIYEFRDGTITIGTYIRSGEGNIYITDLSGEELYIPKIMIAQIHEATKDNVRGDEYWFPNLHDTRYFFSPTAFGLKRGEGYYSHSYWLLWQTQFGLSENFSIGGGTSVFGIPTTVNGKFNGEISKGVNAALGWFWVGDLFGWSGADMDERSLINMPYAVLTFGDKESNITLGAGFNLSDEFSDDDRLVLNAGATFRTARRFAFVFEGWVFEPLSGSPTFLGGPGIRYFRKVNRVTARNGAGASTWDVQFLTSPDWDGIIPMFGASRKF
;
A
#
# COMPACT_ATOMS: atom_id res chain seq x y z
N MET A 1 24.11 -1.92 -21.69
CA MET A 1 23.92 -0.68 -20.94
C MET A 1 22.95 0.31 -21.61
N LYS A 2 23.09 0.69 -22.91
CA LYS A 2 22.15 1.63 -23.56
C LYS A 2 20.69 1.13 -23.61
N LYS A 3 20.45 -0.16 -23.86
CA LYS A 3 19.09 -0.75 -23.85
C LYS A 3 18.47 -0.77 -22.46
N PHE A 4 19.30 -0.98 -21.43
CA PHE A 4 18.91 -0.95 -20.02
C PHE A 4 18.36 0.43 -19.59
N PHE A 5 19.11 1.48 -19.93
CA PHE A 5 18.71 2.84 -19.59
C PHE A 5 17.43 3.26 -20.32
N LEU A 6 17.26 2.81 -21.58
CA LEU A 6 16.09 3.14 -22.38
C LEU A 6 14.82 2.44 -21.86
N SER A 7 14.90 1.17 -21.45
CA SER A 7 13.76 0.43 -20.87
C SER A 7 13.37 0.95 -19.49
N PHE A 8 14.34 1.29 -18.64
CA PHE A 8 14.09 1.91 -17.34
C PHE A 8 13.43 3.28 -17.51
N VAL A 9 13.91 4.10 -18.44
CA VAL A 9 13.32 5.41 -18.77
C VAL A 9 11.91 5.24 -19.36
N LEU A 10 11.67 4.20 -20.19
CA LEU A 10 10.35 3.96 -20.78
C LEU A 10 9.31 3.50 -19.76
N VAL A 11 9.66 2.57 -18.88
CA VAL A 11 8.77 2.12 -17.78
C VAL A 11 8.50 3.26 -16.80
N PHE A 12 9.53 4.05 -16.46
CA PHE A 12 9.39 5.21 -15.58
C PHE A 12 8.60 6.35 -16.27
N SER A 13 8.84 6.60 -17.57
CA SER A 13 8.13 7.66 -18.30
C SER A 13 6.69 7.30 -18.63
N LEU A 14 6.36 6.03 -18.88
CA LEU A 14 4.97 5.56 -19.00
C LEU A 14 4.24 5.67 -17.66
N GLY A 15 4.90 5.34 -16.55
CA GLY A 15 4.37 5.60 -15.21
C GLY A 15 4.08 7.08 -14.98
N PHE A 16 5.01 7.98 -15.31
CA PHE A 16 4.85 9.41 -15.10
C PHE A 16 3.79 10.07 -16.01
N ASN A 17 3.66 9.62 -17.26
CA ASN A 17 2.65 10.20 -18.18
C ASN A 17 1.21 9.79 -17.83
N LEU A 18 1.00 8.61 -17.21
CA LEU A 18 -0.29 8.23 -16.64
C LEU A 18 -0.67 9.07 -15.41
N PHE A 19 0.30 9.76 -14.77
CA PHE A 19 0.12 10.61 -13.60
C PHE A 19 0.03 12.10 -13.91
N SER A 20 0.28 12.54 -15.15
CA SER A 20 0.29 13.97 -15.51
C SER A 20 -1.11 14.59 -15.65
N GLN A 21 -2.17 13.81 -15.68
CA GLN A 21 -3.53 14.30 -15.48
C GLN A 21 -3.90 14.33 -13.99
N ILE A 22 -3.09 15.02 -13.19
CA ILE A 22 -3.54 15.46 -11.87
C ILE A 22 -4.54 16.58 -12.14
N ASP A 23 -5.80 16.21 -12.06
CA ASP A 23 -6.92 17.14 -12.07
C ASP A 23 -6.66 18.20 -10.98
N SER A 24 -6.24 19.38 -11.40
CA SER A 24 -5.95 20.53 -10.51
C SER A 24 -7.24 21.11 -9.91
N ASP A 25 -8.37 20.60 -10.35
CA ASP A 25 -9.66 21.01 -9.86
C ASP A 25 -9.97 20.28 -8.56
N TYR A 26 -9.85 21.02 -7.48
CA TYR A 26 -10.47 20.73 -6.20
C TYR A 26 -12.00 20.63 -6.44
N LYS A 27 -12.45 19.45 -6.78
CA LYS A 27 -13.87 19.08 -6.79
C LYS A 27 -14.17 18.37 -5.49
N LEU A 28 -14.79 19.12 -4.55
CA LEU A 28 -15.75 18.53 -3.64
C LEU A 28 -16.54 17.51 -4.44
N LYS A 29 -16.73 16.29 -3.93
CA LYS A 29 -17.66 15.34 -4.54
C LYS A 29 -18.94 16.09 -4.83
N LYS A 30 -19.29 16.21 -6.09
CA LYS A 30 -20.43 16.99 -6.55
C LYS A 30 -21.68 16.45 -5.84
N GLY A 31 -22.21 17.18 -4.86
CA GLY A 31 -23.41 16.81 -4.08
C GLY A 31 -23.23 16.64 -2.56
N GLU A 32 -22.04 16.71 -1.99
CA GLU A 32 -21.89 16.76 -0.52
C GLU A 32 -22.04 18.23 -0.07
N GLU A 33 -23.18 18.58 0.46
CA GLU A 33 -23.39 19.85 1.17
C GLU A 33 -22.79 19.71 2.57
N TYR A 34 -21.89 20.62 2.94
CA TYR A 34 -21.42 20.71 4.32
C TYR A 34 -22.56 21.13 5.22
N VAL A 35 -22.73 20.42 6.33
CA VAL A 35 -23.78 20.71 7.29
C VAL A 35 -23.24 21.67 8.33
N ALA A 36 -23.90 22.84 8.48
CA ALA A 36 -23.54 23.81 9.51
C ALA A 36 -23.69 23.18 10.91
N GLY A 37 -22.70 23.39 11.76
CA GLY A 37 -22.62 22.79 13.09
C GLY A 37 -21.95 21.40 13.13
N GLN A 38 -21.63 20.79 12.00
CA GLN A 38 -20.91 19.52 11.95
C GLN A 38 -19.40 19.74 11.94
N LYS A 39 -18.64 18.83 12.60
CA LYS A 39 -17.18 18.85 12.63
C LYS A 39 -16.60 18.17 11.41
N TYR A 40 -15.58 18.81 10.84
CA TYR A 40 -14.81 18.29 9.71
C TYR A 40 -13.32 18.39 9.99
N ILE A 41 -12.55 17.58 9.27
CA ILE A 41 -11.10 17.56 9.21
C ILE A 41 -10.70 18.16 7.89
N TYR A 42 -9.90 19.22 7.89
CA TYR A 42 -9.41 19.93 6.71
C TYR A 42 -7.92 19.60 6.55
N GLU A 43 -7.58 18.87 5.50
CA GLU A 43 -6.18 18.63 5.12
C GLU A 43 -5.74 19.65 4.08
N PHE A 44 -4.72 20.42 4.41
CA PHE A 44 -4.18 21.43 3.51
C PHE A 44 -3.14 20.83 2.56
N ARG A 45 -2.91 21.51 1.45
CA ARG A 45 -1.93 21.10 0.42
C ARG A 45 -0.51 20.98 0.94
N ASP A 46 -0.14 21.69 1.99
CA ASP A 46 1.16 21.64 2.67
C ASP A 46 1.26 20.53 3.74
N GLY A 47 0.21 19.73 3.88
CA GLY A 47 0.12 18.65 4.87
C GLY A 47 -0.20 19.12 6.28
N THR A 48 -0.60 20.37 6.48
CA THR A 48 -1.19 20.84 7.74
C THR A 48 -2.63 20.31 7.84
N ILE A 49 -3.08 20.06 9.07
CA ILE A 49 -4.43 19.52 9.35
C ILE A 49 -5.08 20.39 10.42
N THR A 50 -6.31 20.78 10.17
CA THR A 50 -7.16 21.50 11.13
C THR A 50 -8.47 20.75 11.30
N ILE A 51 -8.96 20.68 12.53
CA ILE A 51 -10.28 20.16 12.87
C ILE A 51 -11.14 21.34 13.29
N GLY A 52 -12.33 21.46 12.75
CA GLY A 52 -13.22 22.56 13.10
C GLY A 52 -14.67 22.28 12.72
N THR A 53 -15.57 23.00 13.35
CA THR A 53 -17.00 22.96 13.09
C THR A 53 -17.34 23.87 11.94
N TYR A 54 -17.93 23.34 10.90
CA TYR A 54 -18.31 24.12 9.72
C TYR A 54 -19.43 25.13 10.05
N ILE A 55 -19.25 26.38 9.65
CA ILE A 55 -20.24 27.45 9.81
C ILE A 55 -20.93 27.70 8.46
N ARG A 56 -20.16 28.12 7.47
CA ARG A 56 -20.65 28.52 6.14
C ARG A 56 -19.53 28.54 5.10
N SER A 57 -19.91 28.54 3.84
CA SER A 57 -19.02 28.84 2.71
C SER A 57 -19.39 30.17 2.07
N GLY A 58 -18.40 30.91 1.60
CA GLY A 58 -18.63 32.16 0.86
C GLY A 58 -17.33 32.73 0.31
N GLU A 59 -17.41 33.47 -0.81
CA GLU A 59 -16.32 34.23 -1.39
C GLU A 59 -14.97 33.48 -1.55
N GLY A 60 -15.03 32.18 -1.92
CA GLY A 60 -13.84 31.36 -2.05
C GLY A 60 -13.27 30.79 -0.73
N ASN A 61 -13.94 31.05 0.39
CA ASN A 61 -13.51 30.61 1.73
C ASN A 61 -14.52 29.62 2.36
N ILE A 62 -14.02 28.88 3.32
CA ILE A 62 -14.83 28.12 4.29
C ILE A 62 -14.62 28.78 5.66
N TYR A 63 -15.69 29.01 6.38
CA TYR A 63 -15.69 29.56 7.74
C TYR A 63 -15.97 28.41 8.71
N ILE A 64 -15.12 28.28 9.72
CA ILE A 64 -15.20 27.23 10.75
C ILE A 64 -15.03 27.83 12.12
N THR A 65 -15.53 27.17 13.14
CA THR A 65 -15.11 27.38 14.53
C THR A 65 -14.06 26.29 14.83
N ASP A 66 -12.89 26.69 15.27
CA ASP A 66 -11.82 25.76 15.65
C ASP A 66 -12.10 25.07 17.00
N LEU A 67 -11.15 24.27 17.49
CA LEU A 67 -11.29 23.56 18.76
C LEU A 67 -11.23 24.49 19.98
N SER A 68 -10.67 25.72 19.82
CA SER A 68 -10.63 26.74 20.88
C SER A 68 -11.91 27.57 20.95
N GLY A 69 -12.79 27.47 19.97
CA GLY A 69 -14.02 28.22 19.86
C GLY A 69 -13.87 29.50 19.03
N GLU A 70 -12.70 29.73 18.42
CA GLU A 70 -12.46 30.90 17.58
C GLU A 70 -12.97 30.67 16.15
N GLU A 71 -13.57 31.72 15.55
CA GLU A 71 -13.97 31.66 14.14
C GLU A 71 -12.73 31.91 13.25
N LEU A 72 -12.48 30.97 12.34
CA LEU A 72 -11.42 31.01 11.35
C LEU A 72 -12.00 30.96 9.95
N TYR A 73 -11.32 31.57 8.99
CA TYR A 73 -11.61 31.39 7.57
C TYR A 73 -10.48 30.63 6.88
N ILE A 74 -10.85 29.70 6.04
CA ILE A 74 -9.92 28.84 5.28
C ILE A 74 -10.17 29.08 3.79
N PRO A 75 -9.17 29.62 3.04
CA PRO A 75 -9.25 29.72 1.60
C PRO A 75 -9.40 28.33 0.96
N LYS A 76 -10.44 28.10 0.15
CA LYS A 76 -10.70 26.80 -0.48
C LYS A 76 -9.52 26.30 -1.30
N ILE A 77 -8.76 27.19 -1.92
CA ILE A 77 -7.57 26.86 -2.71
C ILE A 77 -6.45 26.18 -1.88
N MET A 78 -6.39 26.41 -0.58
CA MET A 78 -5.40 25.81 0.30
C MET A 78 -5.77 24.37 0.70
N ILE A 79 -7.02 24.01 0.61
CA ILE A 79 -7.53 22.71 1.04
C ILE A 79 -7.24 21.66 -0.05
N ALA A 80 -6.76 20.51 0.36
CA ALA A 80 -6.56 19.35 -0.52
C ALA A 80 -7.67 18.30 -0.32
N GLN A 81 -8.05 18.05 0.94
CA GLN A 81 -9.09 17.08 1.29
C GLN A 81 -9.91 17.59 2.48
N ILE A 82 -11.17 17.17 2.53
CA ILE A 82 -12.06 17.39 3.69
C ILE A 82 -12.67 16.04 4.04
N HIS A 83 -12.66 15.70 5.33
CA HIS A 83 -13.24 14.48 5.86
C HIS A 83 -14.24 14.83 6.97
N GLU A 84 -15.30 14.08 7.08
CA GLU A 84 -16.18 14.16 8.24
C GLU A 84 -15.43 13.70 9.50
N ALA A 85 -15.53 14.48 10.58
CA ALA A 85 -14.96 14.10 11.86
C ALA A 85 -15.92 13.16 12.58
N THR A 86 -15.49 11.92 12.76
CA THR A 86 -16.24 10.86 13.43
C THR A 86 -15.47 10.38 14.67
N LYS A 87 -16.12 9.61 15.55
CA LYS A 87 -15.46 8.99 16.70
C LYS A 87 -14.36 8.00 16.32
N ASP A 88 -14.40 7.48 15.10
CA ASP A 88 -13.44 6.49 14.62
C ASP A 88 -12.15 7.14 14.12
N ASN A 89 -12.24 8.37 13.60
CA ASN A 89 -11.11 9.07 12.99
C ASN A 89 -10.63 10.32 13.75
N VAL A 90 -11.30 10.68 14.87
CA VAL A 90 -10.85 11.74 15.79
C VAL A 90 -10.80 11.16 17.21
N ARG A 91 -9.63 11.21 17.82
CA ARG A 91 -9.41 10.77 19.20
C ARG A 91 -8.82 11.92 20.00
N GLY A 92 -9.60 12.43 20.95
CA GLY A 92 -9.30 13.71 21.58
C GLY A 92 -9.36 14.83 20.54
N ASP A 93 -8.27 15.58 20.41
CA ASP A 93 -8.10 16.68 19.46
C ASP A 93 -7.26 16.30 18.23
N GLU A 94 -6.99 15.00 18.04
CA GLU A 94 -6.13 14.51 16.97
C GLU A 94 -6.87 13.73 15.89
N TYR A 95 -6.57 14.04 14.63
CA TYR A 95 -7.01 13.22 13.50
C TYR A 95 -6.22 11.92 13.41
N TRP A 96 -6.92 10.80 13.56
CA TRP A 96 -6.42 9.45 13.28
C TRP A 96 -6.73 9.08 11.85
N PHE A 97 -5.84 9.48 10.95
CA PHE A 97 -5.97 9.20 9.53
C PHE A 97 -5.97 7.68 9.24
N PRO A 98 -6.66 7.22 8.18
CA PRO A 98 -6.76 5.80 7.86
C PRO A 98 -5.41 5.21 7.44
N ASN A 99 -5.24 3.90 7.66
CA ASN A 99 -4.16 3.13 7.08
C ASN A 99 -4.41 2.98 5.57
N LEU A 100 -3.65 3.70 4.76
CA LEU A 100 -3.73 3.65 3.31
C LEU A 100 -2.85 2.56 2.69
N HIS A 101 -2.09 1.80 3.51
CA HIS A 101 -1.22 0.71 3.10
C HIS A 101 -1.75 -0.65 3.57
N ASP A 102 -3.07 -0.80 3.52
CA ASP A 102 -3.82 -1.97 3.94
C ASP A 102 -3.71 -3.16 3.00
N THR A 103 -3.32 -2.95 1.74
CA THR A 103 -3.31 -3.98 0.69
C THR A 103 -2.16 -4.99 0.76
N ARG A 104 -1.19 -4.74 1.64
CA ARG A 104 -0.01 -5.59 1.88
C ARG A 104 0.58 -5.36 3.27
N TYR A 105 1.33 -6.33 3.75
CA TYR A 105 2.25 -6.16 4.87
C TYR A 105 3.57 -5.54 4.38
N PHE A 106 4.71 -6.20 4.49
CA PHE A 106 5.94 -5.73 3.85
C PHE A 106 5.97 -6.16 2.37
N PHE A 107 5.82 -7.47 2.11
CA PHE A 107 5.77 -8.09 0.79
C PHE A 107 4.47 -8.85 0.56
N SER A 108 4.00 -9.57 1.58
CA SER A 108 2.83 -10.42 1.54
C SER A 108 1.55 -9.62 1.31
N PRO A 109 0.67 -10.04 0.39
CA PRO A 109 -0.60 -9.38 0.14
C PRO A 109 -1.58 -9.64 1.28
N THR A 110 -2.43 -8.65 1.56
CA THR A 110 -3.70 -8.86 2.26
C THR A 110 -4.82 -9.10 1.23
N ALA A 111 -6.00 -9.45 1.70
CA ALA A 111 -7.19 -9.53 0.86
C ALA A 111 -7.86 -8.18 0.59
N PHE A 112 -7.38 -7.07 1.14
CA PHE A 112 -7.85 -5.73 0.78
C PHE A 112 -7.32 -5.33 -0.60
N GLY A 113 -8.13 -4.56 -1.35
CA GLY A 113 -7.79 -4.07 -2.69
C GLY A 113 -7.57 -2.58 -2.77
N LEU A 114 -6.91 -2.16 -3.84
CA LEU A 114 -6.89 -0.77 -4.26
C LEU A 114 -8.19 -0.46 -5.00
N LYS A 115 -8.76 0.71 -4.76
CA LYS A 115 -9.91 1.21 -5.54
C LYS A 115 -9.45 1.65 -6.92
N ARG A 116 -10.42 1.74 -7.85
CA ARG A 116 -10.15 2.24 -9.20
C ARG A 116 -9.44 3.59 -9.18
N GLY A 117 -8.29 3.67 -9.84
CA GLY A 117 -7.48 4.89 -9.94
C GLY A 117 -6.58 5.17 -8.74
N GLU A 118 -6.61 4.34 -7.70
CA GLU A 118 -5.61 4.36 -6.64
C GLU A 118 -4.36 3.58 -7.06
N GLY A 119 -3.23 3.96 -6.51
CA GLY A 119 -1.99 3.23 -6.68
C GLY A 119 -1.01 3.52 -5.56
N TYR A 120 0.04 2.71 -5.49
CA TYR A 120 1.19 2.99 -4.66
C TYR A 120 2.48 2.57 -5.36
N TYR A 121 3.56 3.20 -4.98
CA TYR A 121 4.89 2.67 -5.21
C TYR A 121 5.56 2.35 -3.87
N SER A 122 6.43 1.36 -3.89
CA SER A 122 7.23 0.96 -2.74
C SER A 122 8.62 0.56 -3.17
N HIS A 123 9.55 0.64 -2.25
CA HIS A 123 10.90 0.11 -2.44
C HIS A 123 11.42 -0.53 -1.16
N SER A 124 12.28 -1.52 -1.32
CA SER A 124 13.04 -2.15 -0.25
C SER A 124 14.53 -1.95 -0.52
N TYR A 125 15.28 -1.44 0.46
CA TYR A 125 16.70 -1.09 0.37
C TYR A 125 17.10 -0.21 -0.82
N TRP A 126 16.15 0.52 -1.44
CA TRP A 126 16.35 1.23 -2.71
C TRP A 126 16.72 0.30 -3.90
N LEU A 127 16.79 -1.00 -3.66
CA LEU A 127 17.19 -1.99 -4.66
C LEU A 127 16.01 -2.60 -5.40
N LEU A 128 14.90 -2.86 -4.69
CA LEU A 128 13.69 -3.46 -5.24
C LEU A 128 12.58 -2.41 -5.27
N TRP A 129 12.07 -2.13 -6.44
CA TRP A 129 10.99 -1.17 -6.67
C TRP A 129 9.74 -1.89 -7.15
N GLN A 130 8.60 -1.52 -6.59
CA GLN A 130 7.30 -2.08 -6.95
C GLN A 130 6.27 -0.98 -7.09
N THR A 131 5.34 -1.17 -8.02
CA THR A 131 4.19 -0.30 -8.25
C THR A 131 2.94 -1.15 -8.39
N GLN A 132 1.84 -0.70 -7.84
CA GLN A 132 0.55 -1.37 -7.90
C GLN A 132 -0.54 -0.36 -8.26
N PHE A 133 -1.53 -0.79 -9.06
CA PHE A 133 -2.65 0.04 -9.51
C PHE A 133 -3.97 -0.69 -9.37
N GLY A 134 -5.00 -0.01 -8.88
CA GLY A 134 -6.39 -0.46 -8.91
C GLY A 134 -7.02 -0.16 -10.27
N LEU A 135 -7.35 -1.19 -11.03
CA LEU A 135 -8.02 -1.07 -12.32
C LEU A 135 -9.54 -1.03 -12.17
N SER A 136 -10.05 -1.68 -11.14
CA SER A 136 -11.46 -1.64 -10.72
C SER A 136 -11.55 -1.68 -9.20
N GLU A 137 -12.75 -1.70 -8.65
CA GLU A 137 -12.97 -1.82 -7.19
C GLU A 137 -12.47 -3.16 -6.62
N ASN A 138 -12.38 -4.19 -7.47
CA ASN A 138 -12.05 -5.54 -7.06
C ASN A 138 -10.82 -6.12 -7.75
N PHE A 139 -10.16 -5.38 -8.65
CA PHE A 139 -9.01 -5.88 -9.37
C PHE A 139 -7.87 -4.88 -9.40
N SER A 140 -6.69 -5.35 -9.05
CA SER A 140 -5.44 -4.59 -9.10
C SER A 140 -4.35 -5.37 -9.82
N ILE A 141 -3.44 -4.63 -10.45
CA ILE A 141 -2.28 -5.16 -11.14
C ILE A 141 -1.04 -4.39 -10.70
N GLY A 142 0.10 -5.05 -10.70
CA GLY A 142 1.34 -4.41 -10.36
C GLY A 142 2.55 -5.10 -10.94
N GLY A 143 3.67 -4.47 -10.71
CA GLY A 143 4.95 -5.00 -11.12
C GLY A 143 6.09 -4.20 -10.51
N GLY A 144 7.28 -4.70 -10.69
CA GLY A 144 8.46 -4.08 -10.16
C GLY A 144 9.73 -4.64 -10.74
N THR A 145 10.86 -4.09 -10.31
CA THR A 145 12.16 -4.57 -10.75
C THR A 145 13.23 -4.18 -9.72
N SER A 146 14.36 -4.86 -9.76
CA SER A 146 15.55 -4.38 -9.06
C SER A 146 16.19 -3.22 -9.82
N VAL A 147 17.09 -2.49 -9.17
CA VAL A 147 17.93 -1.45 -9.84
C VAL A 147 18.81 -2.02 -10.94
N PHE A 148 19.02 -3.34 -10.95
CA PHE A 148 19.77 -4.04 -11.99
C PHE A 148 18.88 -4.52 -13.15
N GLY A 149 17.54 -4.34 -13.02
CA GLY A 149 16.56 -4.79 -14.00
C GLY A 149 16.12 -6.26 -13.83
N ILE A 150 16.88 -7.04 -13.08
CA ILE A 150 16.58 -8.43 -12.74
C ILE A 150 16.73 -8.58 -11.21
N PRO A 151 15.78 -9.26 -10.50
CA PRO A 151 14.54 -9.81 -11.04
C PRO A 151 13.50 -8.72 -11.36
N THR A 152 12.61 -9.03 -12.29
CA THR A 152 11.38 -8.30 -12.57
C THR A 152 10.23 -9.04 -11.89
N THR A 153 9.25 -8.31 -11.37
CA THR A 153 8.03 -8.87 -10.80
C THR A 153 6.80 -8.42 -11.56
N VAL A 154 5.81 -9.29 -11.67
CA VAL A 154 4.46 -8.97 -12.19
C VAL A 154 3.45 -9.62 -11.27
N ASN A 155 2.36 -8.93 -10.96
CA ASN A 155 1.31 -9.52 -10.14
C ASN A 155 -0.07 -8.98 -10.52
N GLY A 156 -1.08 -9.78 -10.23
CA GLY A 156 -2.49 -9.42 -10.35
C GLY A 156 -3.25 -9.97 -9.16
N LYS A 157 -4.28 -9.24 -8.69
CA LYS A 157 -5.08 -9.65 -7.55
C LYS A 157 -6.55 -9.26 -7.74
N PHE A 158 -7.43 -10.24 -7.59
CA PHE A 158 -8.88 -10.06 -7.40
C PHE A 158 -9.19 -10.14 -5.92
N ASN A 159 -10.00 -9.22 -5.41
CA ASN A 159 -10.36 -9.14 -4.00
C ASN A 159 -11.84 -8.85 -3.81
N GLY A 160 -12.37 -9.25 -2.66
CA GLY A 160 -13.75 -8.97 -2.27
C GLY A 160 -14.00 -9.24 -0.80
N GLU A 161 -15.00 -8.55 -0.24
CA GLU A 161 -15.51 -8.82 1.10
C GLU A 161 -16.49 -9.99 1.01
N ILE A 162 -16.25 -11.04 1.80
CA ILE A 162 -17.14 -12.23 1.92
C ILE A 162 -18.23 -11.97 2.96
N SER A 163 -17.83 -11.39 4.08
CA SER A 163 -18.71 -10.99 5.16
C SER A 163 -18.05 -9.85 5.94
N LYS A 164 -18.80 -9.18 6.82
CA LYS A 164 -18.28 -8.08 7.62
C LYS A 164 -16.99 -8.49 8.36
N GLY A 165 -15.90 -7.83 8.04
CA GLY A 165 -14.58 -8.09 8.62
C GLY A 165 -13.87 -9.34 8.09
N VAL A 166 -14.37 -9.97 7.01
CA VAL A 166 -13.72 -11.09 6.34
C VAL A 166 -13.61 -10.80 4.85
N ASN A 167 -12.40 -10.69 4.38
CA ASN A 167 -12.08 -10.44 2.98
C ASN A 167 -11.32 -11.63 2.39
N ALA A 168 -11.51 -11.89 1.09
CA ALA A 168 -10.76 -12.87 0.34
C ALA A 168 -10.12 -12.25 -0.89
N ALA A 169 -8.99 -12.80 -1.29
CA ALA A 169 -8.41 -12.47 -2.58
C ALA A 169 -7.77 -13.70 -3.23
N LEU A 170 -7.84 -13.70 -4.56
CA LEU A 170 -7.11 -14.62 -5.43
C LEU A 170 -6.13 -13.79 -6.25
N GLY A 171 -4.93 -14.26 -6.40
CA GLY A 171 -3.93 -13.54 -7.16
C GLY A 171 -2.93 -14.44 -7.84
N TRP A 172 -2.07 -13.79 -8.58
CA TRP A 172 -0.96 -14.40 -9.25
C TRP A 172 0.26 -13.50 -9.09
N PHE A 173 1.40 -14.12 -8.79
CA PHE A 173 2.68 -13.45 -8.58
C PHE A 173 3.75 -14.16 -9.40
N TRP A 174 4.46 -13.38 -10.21
CA TRP A 174 5.54 -13.85 -11.05
C TRP A 174 6.80 -13.05 -10.76
N VAL A 175 7.93 -13.74 -10.68
CA VAL A 175 9.27 -13.17 -10.52
C VAL A 175 10.20 -13.84 -11.49
N GLY A 176 11.00 -13.07 -12.22
CA GLY A 176 11.96 -13.64 -13.15
C GLY A 176 12.63 -12.60 -14.03
N ASP A 177 13.16 -13.05 -15.15
CA ASP A 177 13.75 -12.19 -16.18
C ASP A 177 12.78 -11.95 -17.34
N LEU A 178 11.87 -11.01 -17.16
CA LEU A 178 10.83 -10.68 -18.16
C LEU A 178 11.41 -10.25 -19.52
N PHE A 179 12.59 -9.66 -19.54
CA PHE A 179 13.19 -9.06 -20.73
C PHE A 179 14.28 -9.92 -21.36
N GLY A 180 14.63 -11.06 -20.75
CA GLY A 180 15.65 -11.97 -21.26
C GLY A 180 17.08 -11.42 -21.17
N TRP A 181 17.34 -10.58 -20.19
CA TRP A 181 18.67 -9.96 -20.02
C TRP A 181 19.71 -10.93 -19.48
N SER A 182 19.29 -11.99 -18.80
CA SER A 182 20.16 -13.07 -18.35
C SER A 182 20.72 -13.91 -19.49
N GLY A 183 20.06 -13.88 -20.67
CA GLY A 183 20.37 -14.76 -21.79
C GLY A 183 19.83 -16.19 -21.62
N ALA A 184 19.12 -16.48 -20.55
CA ALA A 184 18.47 -17.76 -20.31
C ALA A 184 17.32 -18.02 -21.30
N ASP A 185 17.03 -19.27 -21.60
CA ASP A 185 15.86 -19.67 -22.39
C ASP A 185 14.56 -19.31 -21.69
N MET A 186 13.46 -19.19 -22.43
CA MET A 186 12.19 -18.68 -21.88
C MET A 186 11.69 -19.51 -20.69
N ASP A 187 11.93 -20.80 -20.69
CA ASP A 187 11.48 -21.72 -19.65
C ASP A 187 12.29 -21.55 -18.35
N GLU A 188 13.55 -21.12 -18.46
CA GLU A 188 14.47 -20.90 -17.34
C GLU A 188 14.41 -19.48 -16.74
N ARG A 189 13.56 -18.60 -17.27
CA ARG A 189 13.48 -17.19 -16.83
C ARG A 189 12.59 -16.95 -15.63
N SER A 190 11.80 -17.93 -15.23
CA SER A 190 10.81 -17.80 -14.17
C SER A 190 11.34 -18.36 -12.86
N LEU A 191 11.74 -17.49 -11.94
CA LEU A 191 12.13 -17.88 -10.58
C LEU A 191 10.89 -18.24 -9.72
N ILE A 192 9.81 -17.48 -9.85
CA ILE A 192 8.54 -17.71 -9.14
C ILE A 192 7.40 -17.51 -10.14
N ASN A 193 6.49 -18.47 -10.18
CA ASN A 193 5.23 -18.40 -10.92
C ASN A 193 4.13 -18.98 -10.03
N MET A 194 3.48 -18.13 -9.22
CA MET A 194 2.70 -18.56 -8.08
C MET A 194 1.28 -17.99 -8.10
N PRO A 195 0.26 -18.76 -8.50
CA PRO A 195 -1.11 -18.47 -8.10
C PRO A 195 -1.25 -18.62 -6.58
N TYR A 196 -2.04 -17.75 -5.95
CA TYR A 196 -2.24 -17.74 -4.51
C TYR A 196 -3.66 -17.32 -4.12
N ALA A 197 -4.04 -17.71 -2.92
CA ALA A 197 -5.26 -17.27 -2.26
C ALA A 197 -4.93 -16.74 -0.86
N VAL A 198 -5.63 -15.68 -0.43
CA VAL A 198 -5.50 -15.13 0.92
C VAL A 198 -6.85 -14.80 1.51
N LEU A 199 -6.97 -14.99 2.83
CA LEU A 199 -8.10 -14.58 3.66
C LEU A 199 -7.60 -13.59 4.70
N THR A 200 -8.27 -12.43 4.81
CA THR A 200 -7.96 -11.40 5.80
C THR A 200 -9.13 -11.21 6.74
N PHE A 201 -8.86 -11.28 8.04
CA PHE A 201 -9.81 -11.11 9.13
C PHE A 201 -9.49 -9.81 9.86
N GLY A 202 -10.52 -8.99 10.10
CA GLY A 202 -10.39 -7.68 10.75
C GLY A 202 -10.67 -6.52 9.80
N ASP A 203 -10.14 -5.36 10.15
CA ASP A 203 -10.28 -4.12 9.40
C ASP A 203 -8.92 -3.64 8.85
N LYS A 204 -8.92 -2.47 8.22
CA LYS A 204 -7.71 -1.89 7.61
C LYS A 204 -6.64 -1.47 8.63
N GLU A 205 -7.04 -1.21 9.87
CA GLU A 205 -6.16 -0.76 10.95
C GLU A 205 -5.58 -1.95 11.74
N SER A 206 -6.38 -3.02 11.88
CA SER A 206 -6.01 -4.21 12.64
C SER A 206 -6.57 -5.45 11.96
N ASN A 207 -5.67 -6.30 11.48
CA ASN A 207 -6.05 -7.50 10.74
C ASN A 207 -5.00 -8.60 10.83
N ILE A 208 -5.46 -9.81 10.49
CA ILE A 208 -4.64 -11.00 10.33
C ILE A 208 -4.98 -11.61 8.97
N THR A 209 -3.97 -12.00 8.23
CA THR A 209 -4.11 -12.70 6.94
C THR A 209 -3.47 -14.06 7.00
N LEU A 210 -4.14 -15.03 6.42
CA LEU A 210 -3.60 -16.35 6.12
C LEU A 210 -3.69 -16.57 4.62
N GLY A 211 -2.66 -17.17 4.04
CA GLY A 211 -2.62 -17.42 2.61
C GLY A 211 -1.86 -18.68 2.25
N ALA A 212 -2.15 -19.14 1.05
CA ALA A 212 -1.46 -20.26 0.42
C ALA A 212 -1.26 -19.97 -1.07
N GLY A 213 -0.12 -20.38 -1.59
CA GLY A 213 0.22 -20.34 -3.00
C GLY A 213 0.93 -21.62 -3.43
N PHE A 214 0.93 -21.84 -4.74
CA PHE A 214 1.61 -22.99 -5.31
C PHE A 214 2.54 -22.51 -6.42
N ASN A 215 3.86 -22.74 -6.25
CA ASN A 215 4.84 -22.34 -7.25
C ASN A 215 4.85 -23.32 -8.44
N LEU A 216 4.65 -22.78 -9.63
CA LEU A 216 4.62 -23.50 -10.90
C LEU A 216 5.95 -23.40 -11.66
N SER A 217 6.97 -22.73 -11.12
CA SER A 217 8.27 -22.61 -11.76
C SER A 217 9.07 -23.90 -11.67
N ASP A 218 9.73 -24.26 -12.75
CA ASP A 218 10.55 -25.48 -12.83
C ASP A 218 11.93 -25.35 -12.16
N GLU A 219 12.36 -24.13 -11.82
CA GLU A 219 13.64 -23.91 -11.09
C GLU A 219 13.62 -24.37 -9.64
N PHE A 220 12.42 -24.49 -9.02
CA PHE A 220 12.29 -25.14 -7.73
C PHE A 220 12.11 -26.64 -7.92
N SER A 221 12.81 -27.42 -7.13
CA SER A 221 12.61 -28.87 -7.13
C SER A 221 11.11 -29.19 -6.99
N ASP A 222 10.64 -30.28 -7.55
CA ASP A 222 9.24 -30.71 -7.49
C ASP A 222 8.69 -30.76 -6.06
N ASP A 223 9.58 -30.71 -5.08
CA ASP A 223 9.30 -30.84 -3.66
C ASP A 223 8.97 -29.51 -2.95
N ASP A 224 9.34 -28.32 -3.49
CA ASP A 224 9.22 -27.03 -2.78
C ASP A 224 8.14 -26.10 -3.35
N ARG A 225 7.00 -26.66 -3.75
CA ARG A 225 5.97 -25.90 -4.48
C ARG A 225 4.91 -25.25 -3.61
N LEU A 226 4.63 -25.76 -2.42
CA LEU A 226 3.62 -25.17 -1.54
C LEU A 226 4.23 -24.04 -0.71
N VAL A 227 3.62 -22.88 -0.77
CA VAL A 227 4.01 -21.69 0.00
C VAL A 227 2.83 -21.27 0.85
N LEU A 228 3.02 -21.27 2.16
CA LEU A 228 2.05 -20.75 3.11
C LEU A 228 2.53 -19.38 3.60
N ASN A 229 1.60 -18.46 3.83
CA ASN A 229 1.95 -17.19 4.45
C ASN A 229 0.96 -16.80 5.54
N ALA A 230 1.49 -16.11 6.55
CA ALA A 230 0.71 -15.47 7.58
C ALA A 230 1.22 -14.05 7.79
N GLY A 231 0.30 -13.12 8.00
CA GLY A 231 0.63 -11.73 8.28
C GLY A 231 -0.35 -11.13 9.27
N ALA A 232 0.09 -10.08 9.95
CA ALA A 232 -0.74 -9.31 10.87
C ALA A 232 -0.34 -7.84 10.87
N THR A 233 -1.31 -6.96 11.04
CA THR A 233 -1.09 -5.54 11.28
C THR A 233 -1.94 -5.12 12.48
N PHE A 234 -1.33 -4.35 13.38
CA PHE A 234 -2.02 -3.74 14.52
C PHE A 234 -1.62 -2.28 14.64
N ARG A 235 -2.59 -1.38 14.48
CA ARG A 235 -2.36 0.06 14.66
C ARG A 235 -2.23 0.38 16.13
N THR A 236 -1.00 0.59 16.60
CA THR A 236 -0.68 0.82 18.02
C THR A 236 -0.71 2.29 18.42
N ALA A 237 -0.46 3.19 17.45
CA ALA A 237 -0.50 4.62 17.66
C ALA A 237 -0.85 5.34 16.34
N ARG A 238 -1.13 6.65 16.44
CA ARG A 238 -1.49 7.47 15.28
C ARG A 238 -0.52 7.30 14.09
N ARG A 239 0.78 7.16 14.37
CA ARG A 239 1.83 7.06 13.36
C ARG A 239 2.58 5.74 13.35
N PHE A 240 2.16 4.76 14.16
CA PHE A 240 2.84 3.49 14.25
C PHE A 240 1.86 2.33 14.15
N ALA A 241 2.24 1.34 13.36
CA ALA A 241 1.62 0.03 13.34
C ALA A 241 2.69 -1.04 13.54
N PHE A 242 2.39 -2.01 14.38
CA PHE A 242 3.13 -3.26 14.46
C PHE A 242 2.70 -4.13 13.27
N VAL A 243 3.67 -4.72 12.58
CA VAL A 243 3.43 -5.59 11.43
C VAL A 243 4.23 -6.88 11.62
N PHE A 244 3.58 -7.99 11.37
CA PHE A 244 4.22 -9.29 11.29
C PHE A 244 3.99 -9.87 9.89
N GLU A 245 5.00 -10.54 9.35
CA GLU A 245 4.90 -11.29 8.10
C GLU A 245 5.79 -12.52 8.17
N GLY A 246 5.26 -13.67 7.77
CA GLY A 246 6.00 -14.91 7.72
C GLY A 246 5.54 -15.79 6.57
N TRP A 247 6.49 -16.53 6.03
CA TRP A 247 6.34 -17.47 4.93
C TRP A 247 6.87 -18.83 5.34
N VAL A 248 6.17 -19.85 4.97
CA VAL A 248 6.62 -21.24 5.10
C VAL A 248 6.66 -21.83 3.72
N PHE A 249 7.84 -22.24 3.32
CA PHE A 249 8.08 -22.99 2.11
C PHE A 249 8.09 -24.45 2.51
N GLU A 250 7.09 -25.20 2.09
CA GLU A 250 6.93 -26.60 2.48
C GLU A 250 7.32 -27.50 1.32
N PRO A 251 8.47 -28.21 1.43
CA PRO A 251 8.83 -29.24 0.48
C PRO A 251 7.86 -30.42 0.63
N LEU A 252 7.53 -31.08 -0.48
CA LEU A 252 6.77 -32.35 -0.47
C LEU A 252 7.55 -33.47 0.24
N SER A 253 8.88 -33.31 0.33
CA SER A 253 9.78 -34.18 1.09
C SER A 253 10.81 -33.33 1.81
N GLY A 254 10.86 -33.38 3.12
CA GLY A 254 11.86 -32.64 3.91
C GLY A 254 11.26 -31.80 5.04
N SER A 255 12.06 -30.89 5.59
CA SER A 255 11.63 -29.97 6.65
C SER A 255 11.18 -28.64 6.07
N PRO A 256 10.05 -28.08 6.51
CA PRO A 256 9.61 -26.77 6.05
C PRO A 256 10.59 -25.69 6.48
N THR A 257 10.88 -24.75 5.58
CA THR A 257 11.70 -23.57 5.85
C THR A 257 10.80 -22.37 6.15
N PHE A 258 11.02 -21.74 7.30
CA PHE A 258 10.35 -20.49 7.68
C PHE A 258 11.23 -19.28 7.33
N LEU A 259 10.59 -18.26 6.76
CA LEU A 259 11.20 -16.94 6.54
C LEU A 259 10.22 -15.86 7.00
N GLY A 260 10.59 -15.03 7.94
CA GLY A 260 9.68 -13.96 8.37
C GLY A 260 10.14 -13.27 9.64
N GLY A 261 9.26 -12.45 10.19
CA GLY A 261 9.51 -11.79 11.47
C GLY A 261 8.66 -10.54 11.68
N PRO A 262 8.79 -9.95 12.87
CA PRO A 262 8.10 -8.72 13.23
C PRO A 262 8.73 -7.50 12.60
N GLY A 263 7.97 -6.41 12.59
CA GLY A 263 8.47 -5.10 12.20
C GLY A 263 7.52 -3.99 12.57
N ILE A 264 7.90 -2.79 12.18
CA ILE A 264 7.18 -1.56 12.49
C ILE A 264 6.95 -0.78 11.19
N ARG A 265 5.73 -0.32 11.00
CA ARG A 265 5.35 0.66 9.98
C ARG A 265 5.19 2.03 10.62
N TYR A 266 5.96 3.00 10.14
CA TYR A 266 5.86 4.40 10.54
C TYR A 266 5.18 5.22 9.45
N PHE A 267 4.05 5.85 9.77
CA PHE A 267 3.31 6.75 8.87
C PHE A 267 3.92 8.15 8.92
N ARG A 268 4.55 8.54 7.84
CA ARG A 268 5.24 9.83 7.72
C ARG A 268 4.27 10.99 7.52
N LYS A 269 4.71 12.18 7.89
CA LYS A 269 4.03 13.42 7.46
C LYS A 269 4.16 13.53 5.94
N VAL A 270 3.08 13.88 5.27
CA VAL A 270 3.03 14.16 3.84
C VAL A 270 3.07 15.67 3.65
N ASN A 271 4.11 16.20 3.01
CA ASN A 271 4.30 17.63 2.80
C ASN A 271 3.60 18.17 1.54
N ARG A 272 3.05 17.29 0.71
CA ARG A 272 2.28 17.66 -0.47
C ARG A 272 1.07 16.76 -0.58
N VAL A 273 -0.04 17.27 -0.08
CA VAL A 273 -1.34 16.58 -0.11
C VAL A 273 -2.08 16.93 -1.38
N THR A 274 -2.73 15.95 -1.97
CA THR A 274 -3.56 16.07 -3.16
C THR A 274 -4.93 15.44 -2.88
N ALA A 275 -5.87 15.50 -3.81
CA ALA A 275 -7.15 14.83 -3.69
C ALA A 275 -7.05 13.29 -3.56
N ARG A 276 -5.91 12.69 -3.90
CA ARG A 276 -5.70 11.23 -3.90
C ARG A 276 -4.76 10.72 -2.80
N ASN A 277 -3.95 11.59 -2.21
CA ASN A 277 -3.09 11.24 -1.10
C ASN A 277 -3.25 12.26 0.03
N GLY A 278 -3.20 11.80 1.26
CA GLY A 278 -3.33 12.63 2.46
C GLY A 278 -2.47 12.10 3.58
N ALA A 279 -2.86 12.42 4.80
CA ALA A 279 -2.24 11.84 5.98
C ALA A 279 -2.30 10.31 5.92
N GLY A 280 -1.19 9.63 6.23
CA GLY A 280 -1.06 8.17 6.10
C GLY A 280 -0.60 7.66 4.75
N ALA A 281 -0.54 8.49 3.70
CA ALA A 281 -0.16 8.05 2.36
C ALA A 281 1.32 7.68 2.19
N SER A 282 2.20 8.04 3.14
CA SER A 282 3.63 7.72 3.07
C SER A 282 4.09 6.97 4.30
N THR A 283 4.79 5.85 4.10
CA THR A 283 5.33 5.04 5.19
C THR A 283 6.82 4.79 5.07
N TRP A 284 7.43 4.53 6.22
CA TRP A 284 8.67 3.78 6.34
C TRP A 284 8.38 2.49 7.08
N ASP A 285 8.97 1.42 6.60
CA ASP A 285 8.81 0.09 7.15
C ASP A 285 10.18 -0.44 7.58
N VAL A 286 10.24 -1.05 8.77
CA VAL A 286 11.40 -1.79 9.25
C VAL A 286 10.92 -3.16 9.67
N GLN A 287 11.49 -4.21 9.09
CA GLN A 287 11.19 -5.61 9.41
C GLN A 287 12.48 -6.32 9.85
N PHE A 288 12.36 -7.23 10.78
CA PHE A 288 13.45 -8.08 11.24
C PHE A 288 13.21 -9.50 10.75
N LEU A 289 13.82 -9.84 9.60
CA LEU A 289 13.70 -11.17 9.01
C LEU A 289 14.60 -12.16 9.75
N THR A 290 14.05 -13.32 10.01
CA THR A 290 14.76 -14.48 10.55
C THR A 290 14.30 -15.76 9.86
N SER A 291 15.14 -16.76 9.88
CA SER A 291 14.86 -18.15 9.50
C SER A 291 15.54 -19.06 10.49
N PRO A 292 14.99 -20.25 10.80
CA PRO A 292 15.68 -21.26 11.60
C PRO A 292 17.03 -21.68 11.00
N ASP A 293 17.18 -21.55 9.67
CA ASP A 293 18.36 -21.93 8.92
C ASP A 293 19.47 -20.86 8.93
N TRP A 294 19.23 -19.70 9.57
CA TRP A 294 20.15 -18.57 9.62
C TRP A 294 20.66 -18.30 11.03
N ASP A 295 21.94 -18.06 11.14
CA ASP A 295 22.55 -17.51 12.35
C ASP A 295 22.38 -15.98 12.34
N GLY A 296 21.21 -15.50 12.81
CA GLY A 296 21.01 -14.07 13.00
C GLY A 296 19.68 -13.51 12.48
N ILE A 297 19.60 -12.19 12.48
CA ILE A 297 18.44 -11.41 12.05
C ILE A 297 18.88 -10.43 10.97
N ILE A 298 18.15 -10.38 9.88
CA ILE A 298 18.40 -9.43 8.78
C ILE A 298 17.38 -8.29 8.90
N PRO A 299 17.80 -7.05 9.21
CA PRO A 299 16.91 -5.91 9.19
C PRO A 299 16.57 -5.54 7.73
N MET A 300 15.29 -5.43 7.43
CA MET A 300 14.78 -4.99 6.13
C MET A 300 14.19 -3.58 6.26
N PHE A 301 14.61 -2.67 5.37
CA PHE A 301 14.11 -1.29 5.33
C PHE A 301 13.34 -1.05 4.04
N GLY A 302 12.18 -0.42 4.17
CA GLY A 302 11.35 -0.08 3.03
C GLY A 302 10.68 1.27 3.20
N ALA A 303 10.19 1.79 2.09
CA ALA A 303 9.27 2.93 2.10
C ALA A 303 8.22 2.74 1.03
N SER A 304 7.06 3.34 1.25
CA SER A 304 6.01 3.38 0.25
C SER A 304 5.23 4.68 0.27
N ARG A 305 4.58 4.95 -0.84
CA ARG A 305 3.70 6.11 -0.99
C ARG A 305 2.51 5.75 -1.85
N LYS A 306 1.31 6.00 -1.32
CA LYS A 306 0.04 5.91 -2.04
C LYS A 306 -0.24 7.21 -2.81
N PHE A 307 -0.92 7.13 -3.94
CA PHE A 307 -1.34 8.24 -4.80
C PHE A 307 -2.67 7.92 -5.47
#